data_0ad44fa37c96997301f51d2ace0085e7
#
_entry.id   0ad44fa37c96997301f51d2ace0085e7
#
_cell.length_a   1.000
_cell.length_b   1.000
_cell.length_c   1.000
_cell.angle_alpha   90.00
_cell.angle_beta   90.00
_cell.angle_gamma   90.00
#
_symmetry.space_group_name_H-M   'P 1'
#
loop_
_entity.id
_entity.type
_entity.pdbx_description
1 polymer ?
#
loop_
_entity_poly.entity_id
_entity_poly.type
_entity_poly.pdbx_seq_one_letter_code
_entity_poly.pdbx_strand_id
1 'polypeptide(L)'
;MKHVVFFSGGACSYCAAKRVVEKFGKENVVLLFTDTKIEDEDCYRFIDEAAQKLDVKLIKIADGRTPFEVYKSQKFLGNNRIAPCSHILKQKTAKDYIFSHYEPQDTVLYLGLDWSETHRFASPRRNWQPFKVEYPMGDAPYMSKVDMLEVLKADGLEVPRMYKMGFAHNNCGGFCCRAGQGHFAKLYEHFPDRFAYAEAVEEDMRQALGKDISYMKRSVNGIARPYTLKQLRSDIEARREIDLFDIGGCGCFVDGD
;
A
#
# COMPACT_ATOMS: atom_id res chain seq x y z
N MET A 1 -13.20 -18.15 -17.67
CA MET A 1 -13.13 -17.60 -16.31
C MET A 1 -12.06 -16.52 -16.31
N LYS A 2 -12.31 -15.36 -15.71
CA LYS A 2 -11.34 -14.25 -15.61
C LYS A 2 -10.66 -14.26 -14.24
N HIS A 3 -9.40 -13.93 -14.21
CA HIS A 3 -8.58 -13.89 -13.02
C HIS A 3 -8.03 -12.47 -12.86
N VAL A 4 -8.57 -11.71 -11.90
CA VAL A 4 -8.17 -10.32 -11.67
C VAL A 4 -7.24 -10.25 -10.48
N VAL A 5 -6.01 -9.83 -10.70
CA VAL A 5 -4.99 -9.67 -9.64
C VAL A 5 -4.91 -8.19 -9.26
N PHE A 6 -5.18 -7.87 -8.01
CA PHE A 6 -4.92 -6.52 -7.48
C PHE A 6 -3.42 -6.29 -7.41
N PHE A 7 -2.92 -5.47 -8.33
CA PHE A 7 -1.51 -5.27 -8.56
C PHE A 7 -1.06 -3.93 -8.01
N SER A 8 -0.41 -3.94 -6.84
CA SER A 8 -0.02 -2.71 -6.13
C SER A 8 1.38 -2.18 -6.52
N GLY A 9 2.09 -2.85 -7.43
CA GLY A 9 3.48 -2.53 -7.74
C GLY A 9 4.49 -3.02 -6.70
N GLY A 10 4.07 -3.87 -5.77
CA GLY A 10 4.96 -4.50 -4.80
C GLY A 10 5.41 -5.90 -5.21
N ALA A 11 6.53 -6.39 -4.64
CA ALA A 11 7.09 -7.70 -4.95
C ALA A 11 6.09 -8.86 -4.69
N CYS A 12 5.33 -8.79 -3.58
CA CYS A 12 4.33 -9.79 -3.27
C CYS A 12 3.20 -9.84 -4.30
N SER A 13 2.71 -8.70 -4.77
CA SER A 13 1.68 -8.65 -5.82
C SER A 13 2.19 -9.15 -7.18
N TYR A 14 3.49 -8.95 -7.48
CA TYR A 14 4.12 -9.54 -8.66
C TYR A 14 4.18 -11.06 -8.57
N CYS A 15 4.69 -11.61 -7.48
CA CYS A 15 4.75 -13.06 -7.28
C CYS A 15 3.35 -13.70 -7.29
N ALA A 16 2.34 -13.03 -6.70
CA ALA A 16 0.96 -13.45 -6.80
C ALA A 16 0.47 -13.51 -8.26
N ALA A 17 0.72 -12.43 -9.02
CA ALA A 17 0.35 -12.36 -10.43
C ALA A 17 1.03 -13.46 -11.25
N LYS A 18 2.33 -13.68 -11.05
CA LYS A 18 3.11 -14.74 -11.72
C LYS A 18 2.50 -16.11 -11.47
N ARG A 19 2.19 -16.48 -10.22
CA ARG A 19 1.53 -17.76 -9.89
C ARG A 19 0.17 -17.92 -10.55
N VAL A 20 -0.61 -16.84 -10.63
CA VAL A 20 -1.92 -16.87 -11.29
C VAL A 20 -1.76 -17.07 -12.80
N VAL A 21 -0.79 -16.39 -13.43
CA VAL A 21 -0.48 -16.55 -14.85
C VAL A 21 0.00 -17.96 -15.18
N GLU A 22 0.92 -18.49 -14.37
CA GLU A 22 1.44 -19.85 -14.54
C GLU A 22 0.33 -20.91 -14.42
N LYS A 23 -0.65 -20.69 -13.56
CA LYS A 23 -1.75 -21.64 -13.30
C LYS A 23 -2.88 -21.57 -14.33
N PHE A 24 -3.23 -20.38 -14.81
CA PHE A 24 -4.47 -20.18 -15.59
C PHE A 24 -4.25 -19.67 -17.00
N GLY A 25 -3.01 -19.37 -17.39
CA GLY A 25 -2.67 -18.78 -18.68
C GLY A 25 -2.86 -17.25 -18.71
N LYS A 26 -1.94 -16.58 -19.38
CA LYS A 26 -1.87 -15.11 -19.44
C LYS A 26 -3.12 -14.47 -20.07
N GLU A 27 -3.77 -15.13 -21.00
CA GLU A 27 -4.97 -14.67 -21.72
C GLU A 27 -6.20 -14.54 -20.81
N ASN A 28 -6.18 -15.22 -19.66
CA ASN A 28 -7.25 -15.24 -18.68
C ASN A 28 -7.01 -14.26 -17.51
N VAL A 29 -5.79 -13.69 -17.41
CA VAL A 29 -5.35 -12.87 -16.28
C VAL A 29 -5.36 -11.39 -16.64
N VAL A 30 -5.77 -10.57 -15.68
CA VAL A 30 -5.74 -9.11 -15.75
C VAL A 30 -5.11 -8.57 -14.49
N LEU A 31 -4.17 -7.64 -14.62
CA LEU A 31 -3.65 -6.86 -13.51
C LEU A 31 -4.49 -5.58 -13.34
N LEU A 32 -4.96 -5.35 -12.12
CA LEU A 32 -5.71 -4.14 -11.77
C LEU A 32 -4.88 -3.30 -10.79
N PHE A 33 -4.40 -2.17 -11.25
CA PHE A 33 -3.69 -1.18 -10.44
C PHE A 33 -4.60 -0.01 -10.10
N THR A 34 -4.69 0.31 -8.82
CA THR A 34 -5.45 1.47 -8.32
C THR A 34 -4.49 2.56 -7.88
N ASP A 35 -4.39 3.59 -8.70
CA ASP A 35 -3.45 4.70 -8.54
C ASP A 35 -3.93 5.71 -7.50
N THR A 36 -3.10 5.99 -6.51
CA THR A 36 -3.36 7.00 -5.46
C THR A 36 -2.84 8.39 -5.82
N LYS A 37 -2.23 8.57 -6.99
CA LYS A 37 -1.62 9.82 -7.47
C LYS A 37 -0.42 10.32 -6.65
N ILE A 38 0.09 9.49 -5.72
CA ILE A 38 1.32 9.79 -4.97
C ILE A 38 2.31 8.62 -5.00
N GLU A 39 2.11 7.66 -5.92
CA GLU A 39 3.06 6.56 -6.05
C GLU A 39 4.42 7.08 -6.49
N ASP A 40 5.48 6.35 -6.17
CA ASP A 40 6.82 6.67 -6.63
C ASP A 40 6.92 6.49 -8.15
N GLU A 41 7.67 7.34 -8.83
CA GLU A 41 7.87 7.24 -10.29
C GLU A 41 8.42 5.88 -10.71
N ASP A 42 9.32 5.32 -9.91
CA ASP A 42 9.86 3.99 -10.13
C ASP A 42 8.84 2.88 -9.90
N CYS A 43 7.80 3.13 -9.09
CA CYS A 43 6.66 2.23 -8.95
C CYS A 43 5.86 2.13 -10.25
N TYR A 44 5.62 3.26 -10.93
CA TYR A 44 4.95 3.25 -12.24
C TYR A 44 5.76 2.51 -13.29
N ARG A 45 7.09 2.75 -13.37
CA ARG A 45 8.00 1.97 -14.22
C ARG A 45 7.84 0.48 -13.97
N PHE A 46 7.97 0.06 -12.71
CA PHE A 46 7.90 -1.34 -12.34
C PHE A 46 6.55 -1.99 -12.69
N ILE A 47 5.43 -1.28 -12.51
CA ILE A 47 4.09 -1.77 -12.86
C ILE A 47 4.00 -2.08 -14.36
N ASP A 48 4.51 -1.19 -15.20
CA ASP A 48 4.47 -1.35 -16.65
C ASP A 48 5.40 -2.49 -17.11
N GLU A 49 6.63 -2.52 -16.62
CA GLU A 49 7.59 -3.58 -16.94
C GLU A 49 7.10 -4.97 -16.46
N ALA A 50 6.51 -5.04 -15.27
CA ALA A 50 5.97 -6.29 -14.73
C ALA A 50 4.80 -6.82 -15.58
N ALA A 51 3.90 -5.95 -16.00
CA ALA A 51 2.79 -6.34 -16.88
C ALA A 51 3.29 -6.81 -18.26
N GLN A 52 4.29 -6.12 -18.80
CA GLN A 52 4.94 -6.53 -20.05
C GLN A 52 5.66 -7.88 -19.89
N LYS A 53 6.40 -8.08 -18.80
CA LYS A 53 7.11 -9.33 -18.51
C LYS A 53 6.18 -10.53 -18.40
N LEU A 54 5.03 -10.35 -17.74
CA LEU A 54 4.01 -11.39 -17.61
C LEU A 54 3.14 -11.55 -18.87
N ASP A 55 3.27 -10.61 -19.84
CA ASP A 55 2.49 -10.53 -21.07
C ASP A 55 0.98 -10.58 -20.80
N VAL A 56 0.53 -9.75 -19.85
CA VAL A 56 -0.87 -9.68 -19.41
C VAL A 56 -1.43 -8.25 -19.51
N LYS A 57 -2.73 -8.17 -19.65
CA LYS A 57 -3.44 -6.87 -19.67
C LYS A 57 -3.31 -6.18 -18.33
N LEU A 58 -2.82 -4.93 -18.35
CA LEU A 58 -2.80 -4.02 -17.21
C LEU A 58 -3.92 -2.99 -17.33
N ILE A 59 -4.72 -2.88 -16.28
CA ILE A 59 -5.76 -1.86 -16.14
C ILE A 59 -5.33 -0.93 -15.01
N LYS A 60 -5.24 0.37 -15.31
CA LYS A 60 -4.95 1.42 -14.33
C LYS A 60 -6.21 2.23 -14.10
N ILE A 61 -6.65 2.29 -12.85
CA ILE A 61 -7.81 3.08 -12.42
C ILE A 61 -7.40 4.05 -11.32
N ALA A 62 -8.14 5.13 -11.16
CA ALA A 62 -7.90 6.12 -10.10
C ALA A 62 -9.21 6.81 -9.70
N ASP A 63 -9.33 7.18 -8.43
CA ASP A 63 -10.36 8.12 -7.95
C ASP A 63 -10.08 9.55 -8.49
N GLY A 64 -8.81 9.86 -8.68
CA GLY A 64 -8.34 11.18 -9.16
C GLY A 64 -7.76 12.06 -8.05
N ARG A 65 -8.08 11.79 -6.80
CA ARG A 65 -7.56 12.50 -5.63
C ARG A 65 -6.31 11.82 -5.07
N THR A 66 -5.51 12.62 -4.36
CA THR A 66 -4.42 12.16 -3.50
C THR A 66 -4.94 11.77 -2.10
N PRO A 67 -4.18 11.00 -1.29
CA PRO A 67 -4.52 10.78 0.10
C PRO A 67 -4.74 12.07 0.90
N PHE A 68 -3.96 13.09 0.62
CA PHE A 68 -4.03 14.39 1.31
C PHE A 68 -5.33 15.15 1.00
N GLU A 69 -5.80 15.09 -0.25
CA GLU A 69 -7.10 15.66 -0.64
C GLU A 69 -8.26 14.88 -0.01
N VAL A 70 -8.11 13.56 0.13
CA VAL A 70 -9.08 12.74 0.87
C VAL A 70 -9.15 13.18 2.33
N TYR A 71 -8.02 13.38 3.01
CA TYR A 71 -8.03 13.84 4.41
C TYR A 71 -8.75 15.18 4.57
N LYS A 72 -8.47 16.14 3.68
CA LYS A 72 -9.14 17.45 3.67
C LYS A 72 -10.65 17.31 3.43
N SER A 73 -11.06 16.54 2.43
CA SER A 73 -12.47 16.34 2.10
C SER A 73 -13.26 15.61 3.19
N GLN A 74 -12.63 14.65 3.87
CA GLN A 74 -13.23 13.90 4.96
C GLN A 74 -13.15 14.62 6.32
N LYS A 75 -12.44 15.76 6.41
CA LYS A 75 -12.12 16.45 7.67
C LYS A 75 -11.56 15.50 8.72
N PHE A 76 -10.73 14.57 8.27
CA PHE A 76 -10.14 13.52 9.08
C PHE A 76 -8.72 13.19 8.61
N LEU A 77 -7.73 13.37 9.48
CA LEU A 77 -6.36 12.95 9.22
C LEU A 77 -6.23 11.44 9.38
N GLY A 78 -5.82 10.74 8.31
CA GLY A 78 -5.52 9.31 8.39
C GLY A 78 -4.42 9.04 9.44
N ASN A 79 -4.45 7.87 10.04
CA ASN A 79 -3.48 7.48 11.08
C ASN A 79 -3.28 5.96 11.07
N ASN A 80 -2.48 5.45 12.02
CA ASN A 80 -2.16 4.02 12.11
C ASN A 80 -3.35 3.07 12.32
N ARG A 81 -4.52 3.58 12.71
CA ARG A 81 -5.75 2.79 12.91
C ARG A 81 -6.72 2.93 11.74
N ILE A 82 -6.93 4.16 11.27
CA ILE A 82 -7.94 4.49 10.26
C ILE A 82 -7.25 5.18 9.07
N ALA A 83 -7.36 4.57 7.90
CA ALA A 83 -6.77 5.04 6.66
C ALA A 83 -7.86 5.30 5.59
N PRO A 84 -8.57 6.46 5.64
CA PRO A 84 -9.63 6.76 4.69
C PRO A 84 -9.15 6.76 3.23
N CYS A 85 -7.88 7.05 3.00
CA CYS A 85 -7.26 6.95 1.68
C CYS A 85 -7.26 5.51 1.14
N SER A 86 -7.01 4.50 1.98
CA SER A 86 -7.08 3.10 1.57
C SER A 86 -8.50 2.71 1.18
N HIS A 87 -9.48 3.08 2.00
CA HIS A 87 -10.87 2.77 1.73
C HIS A 87 -11.39 3.48 0.46
N ILE A 88 -11.19 4.78 0.36
CA ILE A 88 -11.75 5.60 -0.74
C ILE A 88 -10.97 5.39 -2.03
N LEU A 89 -9.65 5.61 -2.02
CA LEU A 89 -8.85 5.61 -3.25
C LEU A 89 -8.59 4.22 -3.80
N LYS A 90 -8.47 3.19 -2.94
CA LYS A 90 -8.14 1.84 -3.39
C LYS A 90 -9.35 0.92 -3.38
N GLN A 91 -9.98 0.70 -2.22
CA GLN A 91 -11.05 -0.30 -2.12
C GLN A 91 -12.32 0.11 -2.87
N LYS A 92 -12.85 1.32 -2.61
CA LYS A 92 -14.07 1.80 -3.27
C LYS A 92 -13.86 1.91 -4.78
N THR A 93 -12.77 2.54 -5.23
CA THR A 93 -12.46 2.70 -6.66
C THR A 93 -12.34 1.35 -7.37
N ALA A 94 -11.63 0.40 -6.74
CA ALA A 94 -11.52 -0.95 -7.28
C ALA A 94 -12.88 -1.69 -7.28
N LYS A 95 -13.68 -1.51 -6.23
CA LYS A 95 -14.98 -2.14 -6.11
C LYS A 95 -15.94 -1.64 -7.18
N ASP A 96 -16.04 -0.33 -7.36
CA ASP A 96 -16.87 0.28 -8.39
C ASP A 96 -16.49 -0.23 -9.80
N TYR A 97 -15.18 -0.37 -10.06
CA TYR A 97 -14.68 -0.92 -11.32
C TYR A 97 -15.03 -2.41 -11.49
N ILE A 98 -14.72 -3.25 -10.50
CA ILE A 98 -14.95 -4.70 -10.55
C ILE A 98 -16.43 -5.00 -10.75
N PHE A 99 -17.33 -4.39 -9.97
CA PHE A 99 -18.76 -4.63 -10.05
C PHE A 99 -19.42 -4.13 -11.34
N SER A 100 -18.78 -3.20 -12.06
CA SER A 100 -19.26 -2.72 -13.35
C SER A 100 -18.73 -3.46 -14.57
N HIS A 101 -17.67 -4.28 -14.41
CA HIS A 101 -17.00 -4.90 -15.56
C HIS A 101 -16.89 -6.42 -15.48
N TYR A 102 -17.22 -7.02 -14.34
CA TYR A 102 -17.05 -8.45 -14.11
C TYR A 102 -18.25 -9.06 -13.42
N GLU A 103 -18.51 -10.33 -13.74
CA GLU A 103 -19.55 -11.13 -13.11
C GLU A 103 -18.94 -12.11 -12.09
N PRO A 104 -19.54 -12.25 -10.89
CA PRO A 104 -18.97 -13.09 -9.83
C PRO A 104 -18.81 -14.57 -10.20
N GLN A 105 -19.71 -15.11 -11.01
CA GLN A 105 -19.69 -16.52 -11.44
C GLN A 105 -18.54 -16.82 -12.41
N ASP A 106 -18.01 -15.81 -13.11
CA ASP A 106 -16.98 -15.93 -14.13
C ASP A 106 -15.64 -15.34 -13.72
N THR A 107 -15.53 -14.84 -12.48
CA THR A 107 -14.34 -14.07 -12.05
C THR A 107 -13.87 -14.46 -10.67
N VAL A 108 -12.54 -14.59 -10.53
CA VAL A 108 -11.85 -14.75 -9.25
C VAL A 108 -10.90 -13.58 -9.03
N LEU A 109 -10.94 -13.01 -7.84
CA LEU A 109 -10.08 -11.90 -7.41
C LEU A 109 -8.88 -12.43 -6.61
N TYR A 110 -7.70 -11.86 -6.86
CA TYR A 110 -6.46 -12.28 -6.20
C TYR A 110 -5.79 -11.11 -5.52
N LEU A 111 -5.40 -11.30 -4.25
CA LEU A 111 -4.63 -10.31 -3.47
C LEU A 111 -3.24 -10.85 -3.16
N GLY A 112 -2.23 -9.98 -3.26
CA GLY A 112 -0.86 -10.25 -2.88
C GLY A 112 -0.65 -10.10 -1.36
N LEU A 113 -1.37 -10.90 -0.57
CA LEU A 113 -1.10 -11.11 0.85
C LEU A 113 -0.38 -12.43 1.01
N ASP A 114 0.71 -12.46 1.78
CA ASP A 114 1.50 -13.68 1.96
C ASP A 114 1.09 -14.49 3.19
N TRP A 115 1.75 -15.63 3.37
CA TRP A 115 1.48 -16.59 4.44
C TRP A 115 1.63 -16.01 5.86
N SER A 116 2.42 -14.96 6.05
CA SER A 116 2.58 -14.28 7.35
C SER A 116 1.40 -13.35 7.67
N GLU A 117 0.58 -13.03 6.67
CA GLU A 117 -0.56 -12.12 6.74
C GLU A 117 -1.92 -12.85 6.75
N THR A 118 -1.96 -14.16 7.06
CA THR A 118 -3.19 -14.98 7.00
C THR A 118 -4.32 -14.44 7.87
N HIS A 119 -3.99 -13.76 8.98
CA HIS A 119 -4.96 -13.09 9.85
C HIS A 119 -5.77 -12.00 9.12
N ARG A 120 -5.28 -11.51 7.97
CA ARG A 120 -5.94 -10.49 7.14
C ARG A 120 -6.87 -11.07 6.07
N PHE A 121 -6.89 -12.39 5.83
CA PHE A 121 -7.63 -13.00 4.72
C PHE A 121 -9.15 -12.93 4.88
N ALA A 122 -9.65 -12.94 6.10
CA ALA A 122 -11.09 -12.99 6.37
C ALA A 122 -11.81 -11.70 5.92
N SER A 123 -11.21 -10.53 6.14
CA SER A 123 -11.81 -9.24 5.81
C SER A 123 -12.05 -9.06 4.30
N PRO A 124 -11.06 -9.23 3.40
CA PRO A 124 -11.34 -9.13 1.97
C PRO A 124 -12.32 -10.19 1.47
N ARG A 125 -12.26 -11.43 1.97
CA ARG A 125 -13.26 -12.46 1.59
C ARG A 125 -14.69 -12.01 1.87
N ARG A 126 -14.91 -11.35 3.00
CA ARG A 126 -16.24 -10.80 3.36
C ARG A 126 -16.58 -9.58 2.51
N ASN A 127 -15.64 -8.66 2.35
CA ASN A 127 -15.88 -7.35 1.75
C ASN A 127 -16.09 -7.41 0.22
N TRP A 128 -15.56 -8.44 -0.44
CA TRP A 128 -15.66 -8.63 -1.90
C TRP A 128 -16.78 -9.57 -2.32
N GLN A 129 -17.59 -10.07 -1.39
CA GLN A 129 -18.75 -10.88 -1.80
C GLN A 129 -19.63 -10.11 -2.78
N PRO A 130 -20.20 -10.81 -3.81
CA PRO A 130 -20.20 -12.26 -4.00
C PRO A 130 -18.97 -12.81 -4.78
N PHE A 131 -17.96 -12.02 -5.08
CA PHE A 131 -16.76 -12.50 -5.78
C PHE A 131 -15.92 -13.42 -4.87
N LYS A 132 -15.37 -14.47 -5.46
CA LYS A 132 -14.38 -15.32 -4.80
C LYS A 132 -13.04 -14.58 -4.67
N VAL A 133 -12.42 -14.63 -3.49
CA VAL A 133 -11.11 -14.00 -3.21
C VAL A 133 -10.11 -15.08 -2.81
N GLU A 134 -8.95 -15.06 -3.49
CA GLU A 134 -7.85 -16.02 -3.28
C GLU A 134 -6.53 -15.28 -2.99
N TYR A 135 -5.62 -15.98 -2.32
CA TYR A 135 -4.33 -15.45 -1.86
C TYR A 135 -3.19 -16.36 -2.30
N PRO A 136 -2.69 -16.24 -3.53
CA PRO A 136 -1.69 -17.16 -4.08
C PRO A 136 -0.40 -17.25 -3.25
N MET A 137 -0.04 -16.16 -2.54
CA MET A 137 1.16 -16.11 -1.70
C MET A 137 0.92 -16.63 -0.28
N GLY A 138 -0.31 -16.95 0.07
CA GLY A 138 -0.68 -17.65 1.31
C GLY A 138 -0.45 -19.15 1.25
N ASP A 139 -0.27 -19.71 0.04
CA ASP A 139 -0.08 -21.14 -0.21
C ASP A 139 1.40 -21.49 -0.44
N ALA A 140 1.76 -22.75 -0.20
CA ALA A 140 3.10 -23.25 -0.51
C ALA A 140 3.39 -23.23 -2.03
N PRO A 141 4.66 -23.04 -2.45
CA PRO A 141 5.83 -22.80 -1.61
C PRO A 141 5.80 -21.40 -0.97
N TYR A 142 6.04 -21.36 0.34
CA TYR A 142 6.10 -20.09 1.07
C TYR A 142 7.35 -19.33 0.68
N MET A 143 7.20 -18.01 0.55
CA MET A 143 8.29 -17.12 0.14
C MET A 143 8.47 -16.02 1.17
N SER A 144 9.72 -15.76 1.52
CA SER A 144 10.10 -14.56 2.28
C SER A 144 10.15 -13.34 1.35
N LYS A 145 10.27 -12.15 1.93
CA LYS A 145 10.49 -10.93 1.15
C LYS A 145 11.73 -11.01 0.27
N VAL A 146 12.80 -11.60 0.80
CA VAL A 146 14.07 -11.79 0.06
C VAL A 146 13.83 -12.69 -1.15
N ASP A 147 13.15 -13.82 -0.97
CA ASP A 147 12.84 -14.74 -2.07
C ASP A 147 12.01 -14.03 -3.17
N MET A 148 11.02 -13.22 -2.78
CA MET A 148 10.22 -12.45 -3.75
C MET A 148 11.08 -11.46 -4.55
N LEU A 149 12.06 -10.80 -3.92
CA LEU A 149 12.97 -9.90 -4.62
C LEU A 149 13.93 -10.65 -5.55
N GLU A 150 14.37 -11.85 -5.17
CA GLU A 150 15.17 -12.70 -6.06
C GLU A 150 14.36 -13.18 -7.27
N VAL A 151 13.07 -13.45 -7.13
CA VAL A 151 12.19 -13.75 -8.27
C VAL A 151 12.15 -12.57 -9.25
N LEU A 152 12.02 -11.33 -8.76
CA LEU A 152 12.07 -10.15 -9.64
C LEU A 152 13.36 -10.11 -10.47
N LYS A 153 14.51 -10.30 -9.81
CA LYS A 153 15.82 -10.31 -10.47
C LYS A 153 15.94 -11.45 -11.48
N ALA A 154 15.52 -12.65 -11.11
CA ALA A 154 15.54 -13.84 -11.99
C ALA A 154 14.66 -13.64 -13.23
N ASP A 155 13.57 -12.90 -13.11
CA ASP A 155 12.70 -12.54 -14.22
C ASP A 155 13.25 -11.37 -15.06
N GLY A 156 14.41 -10.80 -14.67
CA GLY A 156 15.06 -9.67 -15.36
C GLY A 156 14.42 -8.32 -15.07
N LEU A 157 13.61 -8.21 -13.99
CA LEU A 157 13.01 -6.95 -13.54
C LEU A 157 13.94 -6.21 -12.59
N GLU A 158 14.09 -4.92 -12.79
CA GLU A 158 14.79 -4.10 -11.82
C GLU A 158 13.96 -3.96 -10.54
N VAL A 159 14.60 -4.30 -9.40
CA VAL A 159 13.96 -4.17 -8.09
C VAL A 159 13.59 -2.71 -7.83
N PRO A 160 12.33 -2.40 -7.44
CA PRO A 160 11.90 -1.05 -7.15
C PRO A 160 12.80 -0.33 -6.14
N ARG A 161 13.10 0.95 -6.42
CA ARG A 161 14.07 1.74 -5.64
C ARG A 161 13.71 1.86 -4.17
N MET A 162 12.42 1.87 -3.84
CA MET A 162 11.97 1.92 -2.45
C MET A 162 12.53 0.76 -1.62
N TYR A 163 12.57 -0.46 -2.17
CA TYR A 163 13.18 -1.60 -1.48
C TYR A 163 14.70 -1.45 -1.31
N LYS A 164 15.38 -0.89 -2.32
CA LYS A 164 16.83 -0.60 -2.25
C LYS A 164 17.16 0.42 -1.17
N MET A 165 16.23 1.35 -0.89
CA MET A 165 16.31 2.35 0.18
C MET A 165 15.82 1.83 1.55
N GLY A 166 15.50 0.53 1.65
CA GLY A 166 15.09 -0.11 2.91
C GLY A 166 13.64 0.14 3.33
N PHE A 167 12.76 0.62 2.44
CA PHE A 167 11.33 0.65 2.72
C PHE A 167 10.72 -0.75 2.67
N ALA A 168 9.77 -1.02 3.57
CA ALA A 168 9.07 -2.29 3.61
C ALA A 168 8.13 -2.52 2.41
N HIS A 169 7.64 -1.43 1.81
CA HIS A 169 6.67 -1.45 0.71
C HIS A 169 7.05 -0.45 -0.39
N ASN A 170 6.58 -0.72 -1.62
CA ASN A 170 6.79 0.16 -2.78
C ASN A 170 5.60 1.10 -3.04
N ASN A 171 4.66 1.23 -2.12
CA ASN A 171 3.41 1.94 -2.32
C ASN A 171 3.45 3.38 -1.80
N CYS A 172 2.57 4.22 -2.36
CA CYS A 172 2.29 5.59 -1.90
C CYS A 172 3.55 6.49 -1.83
N GLY A 173 4.53 6.28 -2.72
CA GLY A 173 5.72 7.11 -2.79
C GLY A 173 6.53 7.20 -1.48
N GLY A 174 6.45 6.21 -0.63
CA GLY A 174 7.06 6.19 0.70
C GLY A 174 6.24 6.88 1.79
N PHE A 175 5.17 7.57 1.44
CA PHE A 175 4.22 8.07 2.43
C PHE A 175 3.13 7.03 2.73
N CYS A 176 2.90 6.74 3.99
CA CYS A 176 1.73 5.98 4.43
C CYS A 176 1.25 6.53 5.78
N CYS A 177 -0.01 6.91 5.90
CA CYS A 177 -0.55 7.41 7.18
C CYS A 177 -0.54 6.35 8.30
N ARG A 178 -0.37 5.08 7.96
CA ARG A 178 -0.22 3.97 8.92
C ARG A 178 1.24 3.66 9.27
N ALA A 179 2.17 4.43 8.71
CA ALA A 179 3.59 4.25 8.99
C ALA A 179 3.95 4.68 10.42
N GLY A 180 5.05 4.11 10.91
CA GLY A 180 5.64 4.45 12.19
C GLY A 180 6.88 5.34 12.07
N GLN A 181 7.54 5.59 13.21
CA GLN A 181 8.67 6.50 13.31
C GLN A 181 9.83 6.14 12.39
N GLY A 182 10.24 4.85 12.37
CA GLY A 182 11.35 4.38 11.54
C GLY A 182 11.08 4.51 10.04
N HIS A 183 9.83 4.35 9.62
CA HIS A 183 9.45 4.54 8.22
C HIS A 183 9.47 6.03 7.83
N PHE A 184 8.92 6.92 8.66
CA PHE A 184 8.95 8.36 8.39
C PHE A 184 10.37 8.94 8.50
N ALA A 185 11.24 8.38 9.35
CA ALA A 185 12.65 8.74 9.37
C ALA A 185 13.34 8.45 8.03
N LYS A 186 13.08 7.28 7.43
CA LYS A 186 13.55 6.97 6.07
C LYS A 186 12.97 7.90 5.02
N LEU A 187 11.69 8.26 5.13
CA LEU A 187 11.08 9.23 4.22
C LEU A 187 11.79 10.60 4.31
N TYR A 188 12.12 11.06 5.53
CA TYR A 188 12.87 12.29 5.75
C TYR A 188 14.27 12.22 5.14
N GLU A 189 14.96 11.10 5.30
CA GLU A 189 16.32 10.88 4.79
C GLU A 189 16.38 10.85 3.25
N HIS A 190 15.49 10.08 2.62
CA HIS A 190 15.56 9.82 1.19
C HIS A 190 14.70 10.76 0.33
N PHE A 191 13.62 11.31 0.88
CA PHE A 191 12.64 12.15 0.20
C PHE A 191 12.19 13.34 1.06
N PRO A 192 13.13 14.26 1.41
CA PRO A 192 12.83 15.37 2.31
C PRO A 192 11.66 16.24 1.86
N ASP A 193 11.50 16.45 0.54
CA ASP A 193 10.39 17.25 0.02
C ASP A 193 9.03 16.56 0.23
N ARG A 194 8.96 15.23 0.06
CA ARG A 194 7.74 14.46 0.34
C ARG A 194 7.41 14.46 1.83
N PHE A 195 8.43 14.36 2.68
CA PHE A 195 8.27 14.48 4.12
C PHE A 195 7.76 15.87 4.51
N ALA A 196 8.37 16.94 4.00
CA ALA A 196 7.98 18.31 4.28
C ALA A 196 6.54 18.61 3.83
N TYR A 197 6.13 18.06 2.68
CA TYR A 197 4.75 18.17 2.21
C TYR A 197 3.77 17.45 3.15
N ALA A 198 4.08 16.25 3.59
CA ALA A 198 3.25 15.50 4.55
C ALA A 198 3.18 16.21 5.91
N GLU A 199 4.30 16.78 6.40
CA GLU A 199 4.36 17.60 7.61
C GLU A 199 3.44 18.83 7.50
N ALA A 200 3.49 19.54 6.37
CA ALA A 200 2.64 20.69 6.12
C ALA A 200 1.15 20.32 6.13
N VAL A 201 0.78 19.21 5.47
CA VAL A 201 -0.62 18.74 5.48
C VAL A 201 -1.07 18.34 6.89
N GLU A 202 -0.21 17.67 7.68
CA GLU A 202 -0.53 17.36 9.07
C GLU A 202 -0.84 18.62 9.87
N GLU A 203 0.00 19.64 9.76
CA GLU A 203 -0.17 20.90 10.47
C GLU A 203 -1.42 21.67 9.98
N ASP A 204 -1.65 21.78 8.67
CA ASP A 204 -2.86 22.37 8.10
C ASP A 204 -4.14 21.73 8.65
N MET A 205 -4.15 20.38 8.74
CA MET A 205 -5.30 19.64 9.27
C MET A 205 -5.50 19.86 10.77
N ARG A 206 -4.40 19.98 11.54
CA ARG A 206 -4.44 20.32 12.96
C ARG A 206 -5.09 21.68 13.19
N GLN A 207 -4.66 22.69 12.42
CA GLN A 207 -5.19 24.04 12.48
C GLN A 207 -6.65 24.10 12.02
N ALA A 208 -6.97 23.51 10.86
CA ALA A 208 -8.31 23.53 10.29
C ALA A 208 -9.36 22.85 11.18
N LEU A 209 -8.97 21.81 11.94
CA LEU A 209 -9.88 21.08 12.82
C LEU A 209 -9.82 21.56 14.28
N GLY A 210 -8.85 22.37 14.66
CA GLY A 210 -8.64 22.79 16.05
C GLY A 210 -8.38 21.61 17.00
N LYS A 211 -7.72 20.53 16.51
CA LYS A 211 -7.53 19.28 17.25
C LYS A 211 -6.06 18.89 17.33
N ASP A 212 -5.68 18.32 18.47
CA ASP A 212 -4.36 17.72 18.66
C ASP A 212 -4.35 16.30 18.06
N ILE A 213 -4.12 16.23 16.73
CA ILE A 213 -4.09 15.00 15.93
C ILE A 213 -2.72 14.85 15.24
N SER A 214 -2.38 13.63 14.84
CA SER A 214 -1.15 13.32 14.09
C SER A 214 -1.28 11.99 13.35
N TYR A 215 -0.42 11.74 12.37
CA TYR A 215 -0.31 10.42 11.74
C TYR A 215 0.12 9.35 12.76
N MET A 216 1.08 9.69 13.62
CA MET A 216 1.66 8.79 14.60
C MET A 216 1.23 9.13 16.03
N LYS A 217 1.44 8.18 16.92
CA LYS A 217 1.37 8.38 18.37
C LYS A 217 2.63 7.85 19.03
N ARG A 218 3.03 8.51 20.12
CA ARG A 218 4.12 8.07 20.99
C ARG A 218 3.60 7.86 22.40
N SER A 219 4.03 6.79 23.05
CA SER A 219 3.71 6.59 24.46
C SER A 219 4.63 7.46 25.34
N VAL A 220 4.04 8.27 26.20
CA VAL A 220 4.74 9.05 27.22
C VAL A 220 4.16 8.70 28.55
N ASN A 221 4.93 8.07 29.44
CA ASN A 221 4.49 7.57 30.74
C ASN A 221 3.24 6.66 30.65
N GLY A 222 3.23 5.76 29.64
CA GLY A 222 2.11 4.84 29.41
C GLY A 222 0.89 5.45 28.73
N ILE A 223 0.88 6.75 28.43
CA ILE A 223 -0.22 7.45 27.78
C ILE A 223 0.14 7.71 26.33
N ALA A 224 -0.69 7.22 25.37
CA ALA A 224 -0.52 7.48 23.96
C ALA A 224 -0.88 8.95 23.63
N ARG A 225 0.09 9.71 23.15
CA ARG A 225 -0.07 11.10 22.74
C ARG A 225 0.22 11.26 21.25
N PRO A 226 -0.37 12.26 20.58
CA PRO A 226 0.03 12.63 19.22
C PRO A 226 1.54 12.87 19.15
N TYR A 227 2.15 12.37 18.08
CA TYR A 227 3.56 12.59 17.76
C TYR A 227 3.66 13.02 16.32
N THR A 228 3.81 14.33 16.11
CA THR A 228 3.73 14.95 14.79
C THR A 228 5.00 14.75 13.97
N LEU A 229 4.89 14.86 12.64
CA LEU A 229 6.06 14.82 11.75
C LEU A 229 7.05 15.95 12.09
N LYS A 230 6.54 17.13 12.48
CA LYS A 230 7.38 18.24 12.96
C LYS A 230 8.20 17.86 14.20
N GLN A 231 7.58 17.16 15.16
CA GLN A 231 8.28 16.67 16.35
C GLN A 231 9.32 15.59 15.97
N LEU A 232 8.95 14.64 15.10
CA LEU A 232 9.87 13.62 14.62
C LEU A 232 11.08 14.26 13.92
N ARG A 233 10.89 15.22 13.02
CA ARG A 233 11.97 15.95 12.36
C ARG A 233 12.87 16.64 13.38
N SER A 234 12.30 17.36 14.34
CA SER A 234 13.07 18.01 15.41
C SER A 234 13.89 17.02 16.23
N ASP A 235 13.34 15.83 16.52
CA ASP A 235 14.05 14.78 17.26
C ASP A 235 15.20 14.19 16.43
N ILE A 236 15.00 13.97 15.12
CA ILE A 236 16.06 13.50 14.19
C ILE A 236 17.19 14.53 14.11
N GLU A 237 16.88 15.79 13.86
CA GLU A 237 17.84 16.89 13.74
C GLU A 237 18.64 17.09 15.04
N ALA A 238 17.99 16.95 16.18
CA ALA A 238 18.61 17.03 17.51
C ALA A 238 19.27 15.72 17.97
N ARG A 239 19.29 14.67 17.12
CA ARG A 239 19.82 13.32 17.43
C ARG A 239 19.21 12.71 18.70
N ARG A 240 17.94 12.98 18.96
CA ARG A 240 17.22 12.33 20.06
C ARG A 240 16.80 10.93 19.67
N GLU A 241 16.52 10.12 20.67
CA GLU A 241 16.06 8.74 20.46
C GLU A 241 14.69 8.69 19.77
N ILE A 242 14.62 7.93 18.68
CA ILE A 242 13.39 7.58 17.95
C ILE A 242 13.34 6.06 17.76
N ASP A 243 12.14 5.52 17.64
CA ASP A 243 11.97 4.08 17.41
C ASP A 243 12.11 3.75 15.91
N LEU A 244 13.34 3.36 15.52
CA LEU A 244 13.64 2.96 14.14
C LEU A 244 13.01 1.62 13.74
N PHE A 245 12.58 0.80 14.70
CA PHE A 245 11.91 -0.48 14.45
C PHE A 245 10.40 -0.31 14.27
N ASP A 246 9.84 0.82 14.68
CA ASP A 246 8.43 1.16 14.40
C ASP A 246 8.29 1.52 12.91
N ILE A 247 8.11 0.50 12.08
CA ILE A 247 7.87 0.66 10.64
C ILE A 247 6.38 0.88 10.32
N GLY A 248 5.50 0.67 11.31
CA GLY A 248 4.06 0.68 11.08
C GLY A 248 3.58 -0.50 10.24
N GLY A 249 2.39 -0.41 9.69
CA GLY A 249 1.78 -1.46 8.88
C GLY A 249 1.12 -0.93 7.61
N CYS A 250 1.08 -1.74 6.56
CA CYS A 250 0.25 -1.49 5.39
C CYS A 250 -1.11 -2.18 5.57
N GLY A 251 -2.21 -1.42 5.59
CA GLY A 251 -3.57 -1.94 5.73
C GLY A 251 -4.40 -1.85 4.45
N CYS A 252 -3.78 -1.72 3.28
CA CYS A 252 -4.50 -1.62 2.03
C CYS A 252 -5.33 -2.89 1.76
N PHE A 253 -6.60 -2.71 1.37
CA PHE A 253 -7.58 -3.77 1.10
C PHE A 253 -8.06 -4.59 2.32
N VAL A 254 -7.68 -4.26 3.54
CA VAL A 254 -8.01 -5.03 4.75
C VAL A 254 -8.98 -4.33 5.67
N ASP A 255 -9.05 -3.01 5.60
CA ASP A 255 -9.91 -2.21 6.46
C ASP A 255 -11.31 -2.09 5.86
N GLY A 256 -12.27 -2.50 6.62
CA GLY A 256 -13.68 -2.41 6.28
C GLY A 256 -14.53 -2.98 7.41
N ASP A 257 -14.51 -2.31 8.53
CA ASP A 257 -15.57 -2.33 9.55
C ASP A 257 -15.99 -0.90 9.82
#